data_015592d274b7f1fc1743a9028947f963
#
_entry.id   015592d274b7f1fc1743a9028947f963
#
_cell.length_a   1.000
_cell.length_b   1.000
_cell.length_c   1.000
_cell.angle_alpha   90.00
_cell.angle_beta   90.00
_cell.angle_gamma   90.00
#
_symmetry.space_group_name_H-M   'P 1'
#
loop_
_entity.id
_entity.type
_entity.pdbx_description
1 polymer ?
#
loop_
_entity_poly.entity_id
_entity_poly.type
_entity_poly.pdbx_seq_one_letter_code
_entity_poly.pdbx_strand_id
1 'polypeptide(L)'
;MKPALITLPPHLAPRIAADQAAHLIGIGNPALLAEALLAFIASRQCPGHVFIETLERVPHWAKAGRVLVSGFHSPLEQQVLRSLLRRQGRAVKVLARHLPPGRDYRPAALEREPLTQGRLLILSASPATENRTTRASALARNGLVITLSDEHYVREFLGCGA
;
A
#
# COMPACT_ATOMS: atom_id res chain seq x y z
N MET A 1 5.38 15.68 9.81
CA MET A 1 5.47 14.30 10.31
C MET A 1 6.65 13.60 9.63
N LYS A 2 7.60 13.14 10.42
CA LYS A 2 8.83 12.54 9.87
C LYS A 2 8.74 11.01 9.85
N PRO A 3 9.14 10.37 8.74
CA PRO A 3 9.22 8.92 8.69
C PRO A 3 10.21 8.37 9.72
N ALA A 4 9.92 7.17 10.22
CA ALA A 4 10.77 6.48 11.19
C ALA A 4 10.86 4.99 10.84
N LEU A 5 11.86 4.32 11.40
CA LEU A 5 11.99 2.88 11.25
C LEU A 5 10.75 2.17 11.82
N ILE A 6 10.29 1.16 11.08
CA ILE A 6 9.13 0.35 11.47
C ILE A 6 9.62 -1.01 11.94
N THR A 7 9.17 -1.41 13.13
CA THR A 7 9.38 -2.76 13.65
C THR A 7 8.24 -3.65 13.20
N LEU A 8 8.57 -4.75 12.52
CA LEU A 8 7.56 -5.70 12.06
C LEU A 8 6.96 -6.49 13.23
N PRO A 9 5.65 -6.76 13.19
CA PRO A 9 5.04 -7.71 14.13
C PRO A 9 5.68 -9.09 14.01
N PRO A 10 5.67 -9.92 15.10
CA PRO A 10 6.31 -11.23 15.09
C PRO A 10 5.83 -12.17 13.97
N HIS A 11 4.57 -12.07 13.55
CA HIS A 11 4.02 -12.92 12.50
C HIS A 11 4.49 -12.53 11.09
N LEU A 12 4.92 -11.28 10.90
CA LEU A 12 5.44 -10.78 9.61
C LEU A 12 6.96 -10.88 9.51
N ALA A 13 7.67 -10.76 10.62
CA ALA A 13 9.13 -10.74 10.62
C ALA A 13 9.75 -11.94 9.88
N PRO A 14 9.26 -13.20 10.04
CA PRO A 14 9.82 -14.34 9.30
C PRO A 14 9.56 -14.30 7.80
N ARG A 15 8.58 -13.52 7.33
CA ARG A 15 8.22 -13.46 5.90
C ARG A 15 9.14 -12.54 5.09
N ILE A 16 9.88 -11.65 5.77
CA ILE A 16 10.63 -10.59 5.11
C ILE A 16 12.12 -10.81 5.32
N ALA A 17 12.90 -10.65 4.23
CA ALA A 17 14.35 -10.76 4.29
C ALA A 17 14.94 -9.72 5.26
N ALA A 18 15.96 -10.11 6.02
CA ALA A 18 16.54 -9.28 7.07
C ALA A 18 17.06 -7.92 6.55
N ASP A 19 17.64 -7.89 5.37
CA ASP A 19 18.11 -6.65 4.73
C ASP A 19 16.95 -5.71 4.38
N GLN A 20 15.86 -6.26 3.88
CA GLN A 20 14.66 -5.49 3.55
C GLN A 20 13.99 -4.97 4.82
N ALA A 21 13.86 -5.80 5.85
CA ALA A 21 13.30 -5.41 7.13
C ALA A 21 14.10 -4.30 7.81
N ALA A 22 15.42 -4.31 7.66
CA ALA A 22 16.32 -3.30 8.25
C ALA A 22 16.11 -1.90 7.66
N HIS A 23 15.56 -1.80 6.45
CA HIS A 23 15.31 -0.53 5.75
C HIS A 23 13.84 -0.14 5.73
N LEU A 24 13.00 -0.83 6.48
CA LEU A 24 11.57 -0.55 6.49
C LEU A 24 11.30 0.74 7.26
N ILE A 25 10.85 1.74 6.53
CA ILE A 25 10.58 3.08 7.06
C ILE A 25 9.12 3.39 6.79
N GLY A 26 8.48 4.07 7.73
CA GLY A 26 7.08 4.41 7.56
C GLY A 26 6.64 5.65 8.30
N ILE A 27 5.41 6.05 7.97
CA ILE A 27 4.72 7.17 8.56
C ILE A 27 3.26 6.78 8.76
N GLY A 28 2.68 7.16 9.89
CA GLY A 28 1.31 6.81 10.20
C GLY A 28 1.23 5.75 11.30
N ASN A 29 0.24 4.85 11.20
CA ASN A 29 -0.06 3.90 12.26
C ASN A 29 0.54 2.50 11.98
N PRO A 30 1.67 2.14 12.61
CA PRO A 30 2.28 0.82 12.39
C PRO A 30 1.47 -0.34 12.95
N ALA A 31 0.51 -0.09 13.85
CA ALA A 31 -0.37 -1.12 14.39
C ALA A 31 -1.25 -1.78 13.32
N LEU A 32 -1.44 -1.13 12.17
CA LEU A 32 -2.17 -1.72 11.05
C LEU A 32 -1.50 -3.00 10.54
N LEU A 33 -0.19 -3.14 10.70
CA LEU A 33 0.56 -4.33 10.30
C LEU A 33 0.26 -5.55 11.18
N ALA A 34 -0.33 -5.36 12.35
CA ALA A 34 -0.70 -6.46 13.23
C ALA A 34 -2.01 -7.13 12.82
N GLU A 35 -2.77 -6.52 11.93
CA GLU A 35 -4.03 -7.06 11.45
C GLU A 35 -3.85 -7.90 10.19
N ALA A 36 -4.88 -8.68 9.84
CA ALA A 36 -4.88 -9.40 8.58
C ALA A 36 -4.98 -8.42 7.42
N LEU A 37 -4.03 -8.51 6.49
CA LEU A 37 -3.92 -7.59 5.36
C LEU A 37 -4.44 -8.23 4.08
N LEU A 38 -5.22 -7.45 3.33
CA LEU A 38 -5.70 -7.81 1.99
C LEU A 38 -4.87 -7.07 0.94
N ALA A 39 -4.04 -7.78 0.19
CA ALA A 39 -3.28 -7.18 -0.90
C ALA A 39 -4.22 -6.82 -2.05
N PHE A 40 -4.11 -5.59 -2.54
CA PHE A 40 -4.82 -5.14 -3.72
C PHE A 40 -3.81 -4.76 -4.81
N ILE A 41 -3.89 -5.45 -5.94
CA ILE A 41 -3.01 -5.19 -7.09
C ILE A 41 -3.86 -5.15 -8.35
N ALA A 42 -3.72 -4.08 -9.12
CA ALA A 42 -4.39 -3.93 -10.41
C ALA A 42 -3.41 -3.41 -11.45
N SER A 43 -3.50 -3.94 -12.66
CA SER A 43 -2.69 -3.47 -13.78
C SER A 43 -3.11 -2.07 -14.22
N ARG A 44 -2.22 -1.40 -14.97
CA ARG A 44 -2.47 -0.03 -15.44
C ARG A 44 -3.69 0.07 -16.34
N GLN A 45 -3.98 -0.98 -17.11
CA GLN A 45 -5.08 -1.02 -18.06
C GLN A 45 -6.09 -2.06 -17.61
N CYS A 46 -7.14 -1.61 -16.98
CA CYS A 46 -8.27 -2.45 -16.61
C CYS A 46 -9.50 -2.03 -17.41
N PRO A 47 -10.28 -2.97 -17.95
CA PRO A 47 -11.55 -2.66 -18.59
C PRO A 47 -12.53 -1.96 -17.62
N GLY A 48 -13.44 -1.15 -18.18
CA GLY A 48 -14.39 -0.39 -17.36
C GLY A 48 -15.24 -1.25 -16.43
N HIS A 49 -15.65 -2.45 -16.88
CA HIS A 49 -16.44 -3.35 -16.03
C HIS A 49 -15.67 -3.83 -14.81
N VAL A 50 -14.34 -3.96 -14.91
CA VAL A 50 -13.48 -4.34 -13.78
C VAL A 50 -13.37 -3.20 -12.78
N PHE A 51 -13.30 -1.95 -13.24
CA PHE A 51 -13.37 -0.78 -12.38
C PHE A 51 -14.66 -0.79 -11.55
N ILE A 52 -15.81 -1.00 -12.22
CA ILE A 52 -17.11 -1.00 -11.56
C ILE A 52 -17.21 -2.13 -10.53
N GLU A 53 -16.89 -3.36 -10.92
CA GLU A 53 -16.92 -4.51 -10.01
C GLU A 53 -16.03 -4.30 -8.78
N THR A 54 -14.84 -3.80 -9.00
CA THR A 54 -13.89 -3.58 -7.90
C THR A 54 -14.35 -2.48 -6.96
N LEU A 55 -14.80 -1.35 -7.50
CA LEU A 55 -15.27 -0.23 -6.68
C LEU A 55 -16.55 -0.58 -5.90
N GLU A 56 -17.37 -1.49 -6.41
CA GLU A 56 -18.53 -2.01 -5.68
C GLU A 56 -18.14 -2.82 -4.43
N ARG A 57 -16.94 -3.39 -4.39
CA ARG A 57 -16.43 -4.13 -3.23
C ARG A 57 -15.92 -3.22 -2.11
N VAL A 58 -15.49 -2.02 -2.43
CA VAL A 58 -14.88 -1.12 -1.45
C VAL A 58 -15.78 -0.82 -0.25
N PRO A 59 -17.08 -0.56 -0.42
CA PRO A 59 -17.97 -0.37 0.74
C PRO A 59 -17.99 -1.56 1.68
N HIS A 60 -17.95 -2.77 1.16
CA HIS A 60 -17.92 -3.98 1.96
C HIS A 60 -16.62 -4.11 2.74
N TRP A 61 -15.49 -3.83 2.10
CA TRP A 61 -14.18 -3.87 2.76
C TRP A 61 -14.09 -2.82 3.87
N ALA A 62 -14.56 -1.60 3.60
CA ALA A 62 -14.57 -0.53 4.59
C ALA A 62 -15.44 -0.91 5.79
N LYS A 63 -16.66 -1.39 5.55
CA LYS A 63 -17.61 -1.79 6.59
C LYS A 63 -17.09 -2.96 7.43
N ALA A 64 -16.42 -3.92 6.79
CA ALA A 64 -15.83 -5.07 7.46
C ALA A 64 -14.54 -4.72 8.22
N GLY A 65 -14.05 -3.49 8.12
CA GLY A 65 -12.82 -3.06 8.77
C GLY A 65 -11.57 -3.68 8.17
N ARG A 66 -11.61 -4.13 6.89
CA ARG A 66 -10.45 -4.73 6.23
C ARG A 66 -9.35 -3.69 6.03
N VAL A 67 -8.12 -4.12 6.27
CA VAL A 67 -6.94 -3.29 5.96
C VAL A 67 -6.40 -3.73 4.60
N LEU A 68 -6.47 -2.82 3.62
CA LEU A 68 -5.92 -3.07 2.29
C LEU A 68 -4.46 -2.64 2.24
N VAL A 69 -3.61 -3.49 1.64
CA VAL A 69 -2.21 -3.16 1.40
C VAL A 69 -1.96 -3.15 -0.11
N SER A 70 -1.35 -2.07 -0.60
CA SER A 70 -1.12 -1.87 -2.03
C SER A 70 -0.09 -0.76 -2.25
N GLY A 71 0.42 -0.67 -3.48
CA GLY A 71 1.14 0.52 -3.92
C GLY A 71 0.23 1.70 -4.22
N PHE A 72 -1.03 1.44 -4.48
CA PHE A 72 -2.04 2.44 -4.87
C PHE A 72 -1.52 3.37 -5.96
N HIS A 73 -0.87 2.79 -6.96
CA HIS A 73 -0.18 3.52 -8.00
C HIS A 73 -0.92 3.51 -9.35
N SER A 74 -1.47 2.35 -9.75
CA SER A 74 -2.25 2.25 -10.99
C SER A 74 -3.58 3.02 -10.87
N PRO A 75 -4.25 3.36 -11.99
CA PRO A 75 -5.50 4.11 -11.93
C PRO A 75 -6.58 3.47 -11.05
N LEU A 76 -6.78 2.16 -11.17
CA LEU A 76 -7.76 1.47 -10.33
C LEU A 76 -7.33 1.43 -8.87
N GLU A 77 -6.06 1.18 -8.60
CA GLU A 77 -5.53 1.20 -7.24
C GLU A 77 -5.73 2.56 -6.57
N GLN A 78 -5.51 3.65 -7.31
CA GLN A 78 -5.74 5.00 -6.79
C GLN A 78 -7.23 5.25 -6.49
N GLN A 79 -8.13 4.80 -7.34
CA GLN A 79 -9.57 4.94 -7.12
C GLN A 79 -10.04 4.13 -5.91
N VAL A 80 -9.50 2.93 -5.73
CA VAL A 80 -9.79 2.10 -4.56
C VAL A 80 -9.35 2.80 -3.28
N LEU A 81 -8.14 3.34 -3.24
CA LEU A 81 -7.66 4.08 -2.06
C LEU A 81 -8.58 5.26 -1.74
N ARG A 82 -8.89 6.06 -2.75
CA ARG A 82 -9.78 7.23 -2.57
C ARG A 82 -11.13 6.84 -2.01
N SER A 83 -11.76 5.84 -2.61
CA SER A 83 -13.07 5.35 -2.15
C SER A 83 -13.00 4.77 -0.74
N LEU A 84 -11.98 3.97 -0.46
CA LEU A 84 -11.78 3.34 0.85
C LEU A 84 -11.63 4.39 1.96
N LEU A 85 -10.75 5.37 1.75
CA LEU A 85 -10.48 6.40 2.76
C LEU A 85 -11.69 7.31 2.99
N ARG A 86 -12.46 7.62 1.94
CA ARG A 86 -13.71 8.38 2.07
C ARG A 86 -14.75 7.65 2.92
N ARG A 87 -14.70 6.33 2.94
CA ARG A 87 -15.63 5.47 3.70
C ARG A 87 -15.07 5.08 5.06
N GLN A 88 -14.11 5.83 5.57
CA GLN A 88 -13.48 5.56 6.86
C GLN A 88 -12.73 4.22 6.89
N GLY A 89 -12.31 3.73 5.74
CA GLY A 89 -11.53 2.50 5.63
C GLY A 89 -10.08 2.70 6.04
N ARG A 90 -9.35 1.59 6.08
CA ARG A 90 -7.96 1.54 6.55
C ARG A 90 -7.04 0.95 5.49
N ALA A 91 -5.84 1.48 5.37
CA ALA A 91 -4.91 1.06 4.33
C ALA A 91 -3.45 1.13 4.76
N VAL A 92 -2.64 0.27 4.15
CA VAL A 92 -1.18 0.32 4.18
C VAL A 92 -0.72 0.60 2.74
N LYS A 93 -0.12 1.76 2.53
CA LYS A 93 0.39 2.18 1.22
C LYS A 93 1.90 1.94 1.17
N VAL A 94 2.33 1.12 0.23
CA VAL A 94 3.75 0.78 0.06
C VAL A 94 4.32 1.54 -1.12
N LEU A 95 5.31 2.39 -0.87
CA LEU A 95 5.97 3.19 -1.88
C LEU A 95 7.05 2.36 -2.59
N ALA A 96 7.26 2.65 -3.87
CA ALA A 96 8.32 2.06 -4.67
C ALA A 96 9.54 2.98 -4.79
N ARG A 97 9.65 3.95 -3.89
CA ARG A 97 10.76 4.88 -3.77
C ARG A 97 11.16 5.04 -2.32
N HIS A 98 12.36 5.54 -2.11
CA HIS A 98 12.86 5.82 -0.77
C HIS A 98 11.98 6.85 -0.04
N LEU A 99 11.81 6.64 1.24
CA LEU A 99 11.09 7.55 2.14
C LEU A 99 12.11 8.10 3.15
N PRO A 100 12.64 9.33 2.92
CA PRO A 100 13.74 9.84 3.75
C PRO A 100 13.33 10.10 5.20
N PRO A 101 13.96 9.47 6.19
CA PRO A 101 13.60 9.66 7.61
C PRO A 101 13.95 11.04 8.16
N GLY A 102 14.90 11.74 7.51
CA GLY A 102 15.32 13.07 7.94
C GLY A 102 14.48 14.23 7.44
N ARG A 103 13.46 13.96 6.62
CA ARG A 103 12.63 15.01 5.99
C ARG A 103 11.18 14.84 6.36
N ASP A 104 10.46 15.94 6.53
CA ASP A 104 9.02 15.89 6.71
C ASP A 104 8.35 15.33 5.45
N TYR A 105 7.49 14.35 5.64
CA TYR A 105 6.63 13.85 4.58
C TYR A 105 5.48 14.83 4.35
N ARG A 106 5.23 15.15 3.08
CA ARG A 106 4.11 16.00 2.69
C ARG A 106 2.98 15.13 2.15
N PRO A 107 2.00 14.81 2.98
CA PRO A 107 0.90 13.95 2.53
C PRO A 107 0.04 14.65 1.48
N ALA A 108 -0.48 13.86 0.55
CA ALA A 108 -1.53 14.32 -0.35
C ALA A 108 -2.78 14.69 0.48
N ALA A 109 -3.65 15.53 -0.08
CA ALA A 109 -4.83 16.00 0.65
C ALA A 109 -5.68 14.85 1.20
N LEU A 110 -5.85 13.78 0.42
CA LEU A 110 -6.65 12.63 0.83
C LEU A 110 -6.00 11.78 1.94
N GLU A 111 -4.70 11.92 2.15
CA GLU A 111 -3.94 11.15 3.14
C GLU A 111 -3.91 11.81 4.53
N ARG A 112 -4.14 13.11 4.59
CA ARG A 112 -3.93 13.90 5.82
C ARG A 112 -4.79 13.42 6.99
N GLU A 113 -6.09 13.40 6.79
CA GLU A 113 -7.03 12.97 7.83
C GLU A 113 -6.85 11.50 8.20
N PRO A 114 -6.74 10.55 7.25
CA PRO A 114 -6.47 9.17 7.59
C PRO A 114 -5.18 8.95 8.38
N LEU A 115 -4.11 9.67 8.06
CA LEU A 115 -2.86 9.60 8.83
C LEU A 115 -3.08 10.06 10.27
N THR A 116 -3.76 11.18 10.45
CA THR A 116 -4.05 11.73 11.79
C THR A 116 -4.96 10.80 12.60
N GLN A 117 -5.90 10.14 11.94
CA GLN A 117 -6.86 9.23 12.59
C GLN A 117 -6.33 7.81 12.79
N GLY A 118 -5.11 7.51 12.37
CA GLY A 118 -4.53 6.16 12.52
C GLY A 118 -5.10 5.12 11.55
N ARG A 119 -5.70 5.57 10.43
CA ARG A 119 -6.29 4.70 9.42
C ARG A 119 -5.37 4.44 8.21
N LEU A 120 -4.20 5.05 8.20
CA LEU A 120 -3.24 4.92 7.11
C LEU A 120 -1.83 4.73 7.65
N LEU A 121 -1.10 3.82 7.03
CA LEU A 121 0.33 3.66 7.19
C LEU A 121 0.96 3.74 5.81
N ILE A 122 1.98 4.57 5.66
CA ILE A 122 2.76 4.67 4.43
C ILE A 122 4.13 4.07 4.69
N LEU A 123 4.51 3.06 3.91
CA LEU A 123 5.75 2.29 4.09
C LEU A 123 6.65 2.41 2.88
N SER A 124 7.94 2.28 3.11
CA SER A 124 8.92 2.03 2.05
C SER A 124 10.01 1.10 2.57
N ALA A 125 10.41 0.14 1.74
CA ALA A 125 11.59 -0.69 1.94
C ALA A 125 12.67 -0.37 0.88
N SER A 126 12.47 0.67 0.08
CA SER A 126 13.40 1.07 -0.98
C SER A 126 14.67 1.70 -0.40
N PRO A 127 15.85 1.35 -0.94
CA PRO A 127 17.10 1.95 -0.48
C PRO A 127 17.19 3.44 -0.81
N ALA A 128 18.08 4.15 -0.13
CA ALA A 128 18.27 5.59 -0.30
C ALA A 128 18.62 6.02 -1.73
N THR A 129 19.12 5.10 -2.55
CA THR A 129 19.43 5.33 -3.96
C THR A 129 18.20 5.36 -4.87
N GLU A 130 17.06 4.84 -4.42
CA GLU A 130 15.82 4.82 -5.21
C GLU A 130 14.95 6.03 -4.88
N ASN A 131 15.24 7.16 -5.51
CA ASN A 131 14.54 8.43 -5.24
C ASN A 131 13.23 8.59 -6.03
N ARG A 132 12.98 7.71 -6.99
CA ARG A 132 11.77 7.73 -7.81
C ARG A 132 11.35 6.31 -8.17
N THR A 133 10.06 6.16 -8.48
CA THR A 133 9.52 4.88 -8.90
C THR A 133 10.01 4.51 -10.30
N THR A 134 10.53 3.29 -10.42
CA THR A 134 10.89 2.65 -11.70
C THR A 134 10.06 1.39 -11.87
N ARG A 135 10.12 0.78 -13.06
CA ARG A 135 9.46 -0.51 -13.28
C ARG A 135 9.99 -1.59 -12.33
N ALA A 136 11.31 -1.63 -12.14
CA ALA A 136 11.94 -2.60 -11.25
C ALA A 136 11.54 -2.37 -9.79
N SER A 137 11.55 -1.13 -9.31
CA SER A 137 11.16 -0.82 -7.94
C SER A 137 9.66 -1.04 -7.71
N ALA A 138 8.82 -0.81 -8.72
CA ALA A 138 7.39 -1.10 -8.65
C ALA A 138 7.12 -2.60 -8.52
N LEU A 139 7.86 -3.45 -9.24
CA LEU A 139 7.75 -4.90 -9.12
C LEU A 139 8.21 -5.39 -7.75
N ALA A 140 9.32 -4.85 -7.25
CA ALA A 140 9.82 -5.17 -5.91
C ALA A 140 8.81 -4.77 -4.83
N ARG A 141 8.19 -3.58 -4.96
CA ARG A 141 7.15 -3.10 -4.06
C ARG A 141 5.94 -4.03 -4.06
N ASN A 142 5.49 -4.48 -5.23
CA ASN A 142 4.37 -5.42 -5.33
C ASN A 142 4.71 -6.77 -4.68
N GLY A 143 5.96 -7.22 -4.78
CA GLY A 143 6.43 -8.40 -4.06
C GLY A 143 6.31 -8.23 -2.54
N LEU A 144 6.69 -7.07 -2.03
CA LEU A 144 6.53 -6.76 -0.60
C LEU A 144 5.04 -6.72 -0.19
N VAL A 145 4.19 -6.12 -1.01
CA VAL A 145 2.74 -6.08 -0.78
C VAL A 145 2.19 -7.50 -0.59
N ILE A 146 2.55 -8.42 -1.48
CA ILE A 146 2.12 -9.81 -1.40
C ILE A 146 2.67 -10.48 -0.14
N THR A 147 3.94 -10.25 0.17
CA THR A 147 4.60 -10.85 1.34
C THR A 147 3.95 -10.40 2.67
N LEU A 148 3.53 -9.15 2.76
CA LEU A 148 2.87 -8.60 3.96
C LEU A 148 1.44 -9.12 4.14
N SER A 149 0.81 -9.61 3.09
CA SER A 149 -0.62 -9.89 3.07
C SER A 149 -0.96 -11.31 3.46
N ASP A 150 -2.20 -11.50 3.91
CA ASP A 150 -2.80 -12.80 4.22
C ASP A 150 -3.77 -13.23 3.13
N GLU A 151 -4.35 -12.27 2.39
CA GLU A 151 -5.24 -12.50 1.27
C GLU A 151 -4.88 -11.58 0.11
N HIS A 152 -5.20 -11.99 -1.10
CA HIS A 152 -4.90 -11.23 -2.32
C HIS A 152 -6.15 -10.98 -3.14
N TYR A 153 -6.27 -9.76 -3.67
CA TYR A 153 -7.23 -9.41 -4.70
C TYR A 153 -6.45 -8.80 -5.86
N VAL A 154 -6.26 -9.59 -6.90
CA VAL A 154 -5.40 -9.21 -8.03
C VAL A 154 -6.23 -9.12 -9.29
N ARG A 155 -6.12 -7.99 -9.99
CA ARG A 155 -6.76 -7.74 -11.28
C ARG A 155 -5.69 -7.34 -12.29
N GLU A 156 -5.09 -8.36 -12.90
CA GLU A 156 -4.09 -8.15 -13.95
C GLU A 156 -4.70 -8.46 -15.32
N PHE A 157 -4.51 -7.54 -16.23
CA PHE A 157 -4.86 -7.71 -17.63
C PHE A 157 -3.57 -7.61 -18.44
N LEU A 158 -3.20 -8.70 -19.06
CA LEU A 158 -2.20 -8.68 -20.12
C LEU A 158 -2.87 -7.92 -21.27
N GLY A 159 -2.30 -6.77 -21.65
CA GLY A 159 -2.90 -5.90 -22.63
C GLY A 159 -3.25 -6.67 -23.89
N CYS A 160 -4.53 -6.66 -24.28
CA CYS A 160 -4.96 -7.26 -25.51
C CYS A 160 -4.27 -6.56 -26.68
N GLY A 161 -3.40 -7.29 -27.38
CA GLY A 161 -2.72 -6.76 -28.53
C GLY A 161 -1.70 -5.66 -28.22
N ALA A 162 -1.32 -5.56 -26.99
CA ALA A 162 -0.20 -4.70 -26.67
C ALA A 162 1.09 -5.37 -27.12
#